data_29d06bfed4523782c5124e07b7f678c0
#
_entry.id   29d06bfed4523782c5124e07b7f678c0
#
_cell.length_a   1.000
_cell.length_b   1.000
_cell.length_c   1.000
_cell.angle_alpha   90.00
_cell.angle_beta   90.00
_cell.angle_gamma   90.00
#
_symmetry.space_group_name_H-M   'P 1'
#
loop_
_entity.id
_entity.type
_entity.pdbx_description
1 polymer ?
#
loop_
_entity_poly.entity_id
_entity_poly.type
_entity_poly.pdbx_seq_one_letter_code
_entity_poly.pdbx_strand_id
1 'polypeptide(L)'
;MYKRQVCVTAPEQPKAVLSELVVAAAKAECELVVPDAEDITFLEAEKFTSKVDYGGYTAPLAFLGRHAAGSAAIAVELALALCKKGYDIPDEAILEGLAAVENRSSIRVLSQRPLVVLDACRTPQQAIALLRVLNMAKVRHLSAVIGLAEEEGAEAFFSALESGLTAETQKKDRTTMPGMSENPFDKVFLVPPAGTDAAMTERLLEKARYHFDAELCGSLAEAMELARANSRRGLLVCGSEAIALEAEKLLENR
;
A
#
# COMPACT_ATOMS: atom_id res chain seq x y z
N MET A 1 -30.83 7.70 -9.02
CA MET A 1 -30.70 6.26 -9.21
C MET A 1 -30.05 5.52 -8.02
N TYR A 2 -29.57 6.24 -7.01
CA TYR A 2 -28.86 5.68 -5.85
C TYR A 2 -29.60 5.84 -4.52
N LYS A 3 -30.91 6.08 -4.56
CA LYS A 3 -31.72 6.24 -3.34
C LYS A 3 -31.96 4.91 -2.63
N ARG A 4 -31.97 4.95 -1.28
CA ARG A 4 -32.24 3.79 -0.40
C ARG A 4 -31.21 2.65 -0.49
N GLN A 5 -29.97 2.97 -0.88
CA GLN A 5 -28.85 2.04 -0.79
C GLN A 5 -28.15 2.18 0.57
N VAL A 6 -27.27 1.25 0.88
CA VAL A 6 -26.34 1.36 2.01
C VAL A 6 -25.00 1.83 1.45
N CYS A 7 -24.42 2.82 2.06
CA CYS A 7 -23.11 3.35 1.74
C CYS A 7 -22.17 3.01 2.90
N VAL A 8 -21.05 2.38 2.61
CA VAL A 8 -20.02 2.09 3.61
C VAL A 8 -18.79 2.92 3.30
N THR A 9 -18.22 3.59 4.29
CA THR A 9 -16.98 4.37 4.12
C THR A 9 -15.85 3.83 4.96
N ALA A 10 -14.62 4.32 4.73
CA ALA A 10 -13.46 3.91 5.52
C ALA A 10 -13.61 4.32 7.00
N PRO A 11 -13.10 3.51 7.96
CA PRO A 11 -13.27 3.75 9.40
C PRO A 11 -12.61 5.03 9.89
N GLU A 12 -11.46 5.41 9.33
CA GLU A 12 -10.65 6.56 9.78
C GLU A 12 -10.72 7.73 8.80
N GLN A 13 -11.93 8.15 8.41
CA GLN A 13 -12.10 9.32 7.56
C GLN A 13 -11.76 10.63 8.29
N PRO A 14 -11.09 11.59 7.62
CA PRO A 14 -10.96 12.94 8.15
C PRO A 14 -12.33 13.54 8.44
N LYS A 15 -12.47 14.27 9.55
CA LYS A 15 -13.76 14.84 9.99
C LYS A 15 -14.46 15.66 8.90
N ALA A 16 -13.71 16.46 8.13
CA ALA A 16 -14.28 17.25 7.03
C ALA A 16 -14.87 16.36 5.93
N VAL A 17 -14.18 15.27 5.55
CA VAL A 17 -14.65 14.31 4.55
C VAL A 17 -15.87 13.56 5.07
N LEU A 18 -15.85 13.10 6.32
CA LEU A 18 -16.99 12.41 6.92
C LEU A 18 -18.23 13.30 6.95
N SER A 19 -18.08 14.59 7.29
CA SER A 19 -19.21 15.54 7.28
C SER A 19 -19.85 15.67 5.90
N GLU A 20 -19.05 15.74 4.85
CA GLU A 20 -19.56 15.80 3.47
C GLU A 20 -20.26 14.48 3.06
N LEU A 21 -19.70 13.33 3.46
CA LEU A 21 -20.31 12.03 3.20
C LEU A 21 -21.66 11.88 3.90
N VAL A 22 -21.80 12.34 5.15
CA VAL A 22 -23.07 12.33 5.90
C VAL A 22 -24.11 13.19 5.18
N VAL A 23 -23.75 14.41 4.75
CA VAL A 23 -24.64 15.29 4.01
C VAL A 23 -25.07 14.67 2.67
N ALA A 24 -24.12 14.07 1.94
CA ALA A 24 -24.41 13.43 0.65
C ALA A 24 -25.32 12.22 0.81
N ALA A 25 -25.07 11.37 1.82
CA ALA A 25 -25.89 10.20 2.12
C ALA A 25 -27.33 10.60 2.51
N ALA A 26 -27.49 11.64 3.36
CA ALA A 26 -28.78 12.16 3.74
C ALA A 26 -29.57 12.69 2.53
N LYS A 27 -28.93 13.46 1.63
CA LYS A 27 -29.55 13.94 0.38
C LYS A 27 -29.96 12.81 -0.56
N ALA A 28 -29.22 11.71 -0.56
CA ALA A 28 -29.50 10.52 -1.37
C ALA A 28 -30.49 9.55 -0.69
N GLU A 29 -30.95 9.86 0.52
CA GLU A 29 -31.77 8.95 1.35
C GLU A 29 -31.09 7.56 1.54
N CYS A 30 -29.76 7.57 1.71
CA CYS A 30 -28.95 6.38 1.93
C CYS A 30 -28.55 6.25 3.40
N GLU A 31 -28.50 5.02 3.89
CA GLU A 31 -27.85 4.70 5.16
C GLU A 31 -26.32 4.83 4.96
N LEU A 32 -25.65 5.56 5.83
CA LEU A 32 -24.17 5.61 5.86
C LEU A 32 -23.66 4.80 7.03
N VAL A 33 -22.90 3.77 6.73
CA VAL A 33 -22.21 2.93 7.71
C VAL A 33 -20.74 3.33 7.77
N VAL A 34 -20.23 3.55 8.95
CA VAL A 34 -18.82 3.83 9.23
C VAL A 34 -18.36 2.74 10.20
N PRO A 35 -17.48 1.81 9.78
CA PRO A 35 -16.94 0.81 10.69
C PRO A 35 -16.25 1.48 11.85
N ASP A 36 -16.45 0.99 13.08
CA ASP A 36 -15.76 1.52 14.25
C ASP A 36 -14.28 1.11 14.20
N ALA A 37 -13.40 2.09 14.24
CA ALA A 37 -11.96 1.83 14.21
C ALA A 37 -11.47 1.12 15.49
N GLU A 38 -12.19 1.26 16.61
CA GLU A 38 -11.87 0.59 17.87
C GLU A 38 -12.21 -0.91 17.84
N ASP A 39 -13.18 -1.30 17.00
CA ASP A 39 -13.57 -2.70 16.79
C ASP A 39 -12.66 -3.43 15.79
N ILE A 40 -11.74 -2.71 15.13
CA ILE A 40 -10.83 -3.29 14.14
C ILE A 40 -9.51 -3.67 14.84
N THR A 41 -9.31 -4.95 15.06
CA THR A 41 -8.05 -5.47 15.56
C THR A 41 -7.21 -6.04 14.40
N PHE A 42 -6.05 -5.44 14.18
CA PHE A 42 -5.06 -5.94 13.24
C PHE A 42 -4.04 -6.79 14.00
N LEU A 43 -3.96 -8.07 13.64
CA LEU A 43 -3.04 -9.03 14.23
C LEU A 43 -1.96 -9.40 13.22
N GLU A 44 -0.71 -9.13 13.58
CA GLU A 44 0.43 -9.72 12.87
C GLU A 44 0.73 -11.09 13.45
N ALA A 45 0.64 -12.11 12.62
CA ALA A 45 0.93 -13.47 13.09
C ALA A 45 2.43 -13.79 12.97
N GLU A 46 3.04 -13.45 11.83
CA GLU A 46 4.47 -13.68 11.52
C GLU A 46 4.92 -12.73 10.40
N LYS A 47 6.19 -12.83 10.00
CA LYS A 47 6.73 -12.04 8.89
C LYS A 47 5.88 -12.19 7.63
N PHE A 48 5.38 -11.06 7.14
CA PHE A 48 4.57 -10.98 5.93
C PHE A 48 3.26 -11.77 5.95
N THR A 49 2.63 -11.89 7.11
CA THR A 49 1.25 -12.37 7.26
C THR A 49 0.44 -11.34 8.03
N SER A 50 -0.83 -11.24 7.69
CA SER A 50 -1.78 -10.33 8.33
C SER A 50 -3.04 -11.09 8.71
N LYS A 51 -3.66 -10.70 9.82
CA LYS A 51 -4.94 -11.20 10.27
C LYS A 51 -5.77 -10.04 10.81
N VAL A 52 -7.06 -10.08 10.57
CA VAL A 52 -8.00 -9.10 11.11
C VAL A 52 -8.98 -9.79 12.05
N ASP A 53 -9.41 -9.09 13.07
CA ASP A 53 -10.66 -9.32 13.78
C ASP A 53 -11.49 -8.06 13.70
N TYR A 54 -12.75 -8.19 13.26
CA TYR A 54 -13.73 -7.12 13.19
C TYR A 54 -15.12 -7.67 13.46
N GLY A 55 -15.74 -7.22 14.56
CA GLY A 55 -17.09 -7.63 14.92
C GLY A 55 -17.27 -9.14 15.11
N GLY A 56 -16.21 -9.88 15.47
CA GLY A 56 -16.20 -11.34 15.57
C GLY A 56 -15.79 -12.08 14.30
N TYR A 57 -15.65 -11.38 13.18
CA TYR A 57 -15.11 -11.95 11.94
C TYR A 57 -13.58 -11.96 11.98
N THR A 58 -13.02 -13.10 12.35
CA THR A 58 -11.57 -13.27 12.42
C THR A 58 -11.06 -14.03 11.22
N ALA A 59 -10.30 -13.38 10.34
CA ALA A 59 -9.79 -13.98 9.11
C ALA A 59 -8.31 -13.65 8.85
N PRO A 60 -7.54 -14.55 8.22
CA PRO A 60 -6.28 -14.18 7.60
C PRO A 60 -6.56 -13.22 6.45
N LEU A 61 -5.66 -12.26 6.22
CA LEU A 61 -5.75 -11.34 5.10
C LEU A 61 -4.70 -11.70 4.06
N ALA A 62 -5.11 -11.71 2.81
CA ALA A 62 -4.21 -11.85 1.68
C ALA A 62 -3.33 -10.61 1.48
N PHE A 63 -3.71 -9.48 2.06
CA PHE A 63 -2.98 -8.22 1.96
C PHE A 63 -2.13 -7.96 3.19
N LEU A 64 -0.99 -7.34 2.97
CA LEU A 64 -0.07 -6.97 4.03
C LEU A 64 -0.36 -5.54 4.54
N GLY A 65 -0.28 -5.38 5.85
CA GLY A 65 -0.35 -4.09 6.52
C GLY A 65 -1.72 -3.72 7.09
N ARG A 66 -1.69 -2.82 8.06
CA ARG A 66 -2.87 -2.39 8.84
C ARG A 66 -4.02 -1.82 7.99
N HIS A 67 -3.69 -1.19 6.85
CA HIS A 67 -4.71 -0.66 5.94
C HIS A 67 -5.63 -1.74 5.35
N ALA A 68 -5.13 -2.98 5.27
CA ALA A 68 -5.93 -4.12 4.83
C ALA A 68 -7.05 -4.46 5.82
N ALA A 69 -6.83 -4.26 7.12
CA ALA A 69 -7.86 -4.50 8.15
C ALA A 69 -9.04 -3.53 8.02
N GLY A 70 -8.77 -2.24 7.73
CA GLY A 70 -9.84 -1.27 7.44
C GLY A 70 -10.64 -1.64 6.19
N SER A 71 -9.97 -2.11 5.15
CA SER A 71 -10.64 -2.60 3.92
C SER A 71 -11.48 -3.86 4.19
N ALA A 72 -10.99 -4.76 5.03
CA ALA A 72 -11.74 -5.95 5.44
C ALA A 72 -13.00 -5.58 6.22
N ALA A 73 -12.92 -4.63 7.17
CA ALA A 73 -14.09 -4.14 7.90
C ALA A 73 -15.16 -3.54 6.95
N ILE A 74 -14.74 -2.77 5.93
CA ILE A 74 -15.66 -2.28 4.89
C ILE A 74 -16.32 -3.44 4.14
N ALA A 75 -15.56 -4.48 3.78
CA ALA A 75 -16.09 -5.64 3.07
C ALA A 75 -17.10 -6.42 3.92
N VAL A 76 -16.84 -6.60 5.22
CA VAL A 76 -17.78 -7.22 6.16
C VAL A 76 -19.07 -6.40 6.23
N GLU A 77 -18.99 -5.07 6.43
CA GLU A 77 -20.18 -4.21 6.49
C GLU A 77 -21.00 -4.23 5.21
N LEU A 78 -20.34 -4.29 4.04
CA LEU A 78 -21.03 -4.43 2.76
C LEU A 78 -21.77 -5.77 2.65
N ALA A 79 -21.14 -6.88 3.07
CA ALA A 79 -21.78 -8.20 3.10
C ALA A 79 -22.99 -8.21 4.05
N LEU A 80 -22.84 -7.65 5.26
CA LEU A 80 -23.93 -7.53 6.22
C LEU A 80 -25.08 -6.63 5.70
N ALA A 81 -24.74 -5.55 4.99
CA ALA A 81 -25.75 -4.71 4.33
C ALA A 81 -26.51 -5.47 3.23
N LEU A 82 -25.86 -6.37 2.49
CA LEU A 82 -26.52 -7.25 1.53
C LEU A 82 -27.42 -8.28 2.23
N CYS A 83 -26.98 -8.87 3.35
CA CYS A 83 -27.81 -9.76 4.15
C CYS A 83 -29.10 -9.05 4.62
N LYS A 84 -29.00 -7.81 5.09
CA LYS A 84 -30.18 -6.98 5.46
C LYS A 84 -31.12 -6.74 4.28
N LYS A 85 -30.65 -6.83 3.04
CA LYS A 85 -31.44 -6.73 1.79
C LYS A 85 -32.03 -8.06 1.33
N GLY A 86 -31.79 -9.15 2.06
CA GLY A 86 -32.34 -10.48 1.79
C GLY A 86 -31.43 -11.39 0.98
N TYR A 87 -30.16 -11.03 0.78
CA TYR A 87 -29.17 -11.96 0.21
C TYR A 87 -28.73 -12.93 1.30
N ASP A 88 -28.60 -14.19 0.93
CA ASP A 88 -28.10 -15.25 1.81
C ASP A 88 -26.58 -15.34 1.67
N ILE A 89 -25.84 -14.71 2.58
CA ILE A 89 -24.38 -14.74 2.64
C ILE A 89 -24.00 -15.26 4.03
N PRO A 90 -23.63 -16.54 4.16
CA PRO A 90 -23.24 -17.11 5.45
C PRO A 90 -21.89 -16.53 5.91
N ASP A 91 -21.66 -16.53 7.21
CA ASP A 91 -20.45 -15.99 7.83
C ASP A 91 -19.18 -16.67 7.29
N GLU A 92 -19.24 -17.96 7.01
CA GLU A 92 -18.15 -18.73 6.43
C GLU A 92 -17.75 -18.18 5.05
N ALA A 93 -18.71 -17.77 4.22
CA ALA A 93 -18.43 -17.19 2.90
C ALA A 93 -17.75 -15.81 3.02
N ILE A 94 -18.09 -15.02 4.06
CA ILE A 94 -17.41 -13.75 4.34
C ILE A 94 -15.95 -14.03 4.73
N LEU A 95 -15.70 -14.98 5.63
CA LEU A 95 -14.36 -15.34 6.09
C LEU A 95 -13.50 -15.91 4.96
N GLU A 96 -14.05 -16.81 4.15
CA GLU A 96 -13.38 -17.39 2.97
C GLU A 96 -13.07 -16.30 1.94
N GLY A 97 -14.01 -15.39 1.68
CA GLY A 97 -13.82 -14.26 0.77
C GLY A 97 -12.68 -13.34 1.21
N LEU A 98 -12.60 -13.00 2.50
CA LEU A 98 -11.50 -12.19 3.04
C LEU A 98 -10.14 -12.87 2.90
N ALA A 99 -10.09 -14.18 3.09
CA ALA A 99 -8.87 -14.97 3.00
C ALA A 99 -8.41 -15.20 1.54
N ALA A 100 -9.36 -15.29 0.60
CA ALA A 100 -9.09 -15.65 -0.79
C ALA A 100 -8.86 -14.45 -1.74
N VAL A 101 -9.11 -13.23 -1.26
CA VAL A 101 -9.01 -12.04 -2.11
C VAL A 101 -7.57 -11.85 -2.62
N GLU A 102 -7.41 -11.72 -3.94
CA GLU A 102 -6.13 -11.39 -4.56
C GLU A 102 -6.08 -9.92 -4.97
N ASN A 103 -4.99 -9.25 -4.62
CA ASN A 103 -4.71 -7.89 -5.08
C ASN A 103 -3.29 -7.78 -5.62
N ARG A 104 -3.16 -7.67 -6.93
CA ARG A 104 -1.86 -7.55 -7.60
C ARG A 104 -1.24 -6.16 -7.47
N SER A 105 -2.02 -5.16 -7.07
CA SER A 105 -1.58 -3.77 -6.89
C SER A 105 -1.12 -3.45 -5.46
N SER A 106 -1.23 -4.40 -4.51
CA SER A 106 -0.80 -4.23 -3.13
C SER A 106 0.56 -4.88 -2.88
N ILE A 107 1.10 -4.66 -1.69
CA ILE A 107 2.37 -5.21 -1.25
C ILE A 107 2.36 -6.74 -1.37
N ARG A 108 3.21 -7.29 -2.25
CA ARG A 108 3.36 -8.73 -2.47
C ARG A 108 4.79 -9.16 -2.24
N VAL A 109 4.95 -10.24 -1.52
CA VAL A 109 6.25 -10.88 -1.28
C VAL A 109 6.35 -12.11 -2.17
N LEU A 110 7.12 -12.03 -3.25
CA LEU A 110 7.32 -13.13 -4.19
C LEU A 110 8.38 -14.14 -3.71
N SER A 111 9.35 -13.68 -2.94
CA SER A 111 10.39 -14.51 -2.35
C SER A 111 10.83 -13.91 -1.01
N GLN A 112 11.17 -14.77 -0.07
CA GLN A 112 11.72 -14.34 1.23
C GLN A 112 13.25 -14.46 1.32
N ARG A 113 13.89 -15.21 0.41
CA ARG A 113 15.34 -15.44 0.41
C ARG A 113 15.88 -15.64 -1.01
N PRO A 114 16.49 -14.64 -1.66
CA PRO A 114 16.50 -13.24 -1.24
C PRO A 114 15.09 -12.66 -1.24
N LEU A 115 14.84 -11.62 -0.43
CA LEU A 115 13.53 -10.98 -0.35
C LEU A 115 13.22 -10.27 -1.67
N VAL A 116 12.05 -10.51 -2.23
CA VAL A 116 11.54 -9.79 -3.40
C VAL A 116 10.14 -9.28 -3.08
N VAL A 117 10.01 -7.96 -3.07
CA VAL A 117 8.75 -7.26 -2.78
C VAL A 117 8.33 -6.47 -4.01
N LEU A 118 7.07 -6.61 -4.39
CA LEU A 118 6.42 -5.77 -5.42
C LEU A 118 5.32 -4.94 -4.77
N ASP A 119 5.20 -3.68 -5.17
CA ASP A 119 4.12 -2.79 -4.75
C ASP A 119 3.84 -1.73 -5.82
N ALA A 120 2.57 -1.42 -6.05
CA ALA A 120 2.16 -0.35 -6.96
C ALA A 120 2.16 1.05 -6.31
N CYS A 121 2.75 1.21 -5.12
CA CYS A 121 2.72 2.47 -4.37
C CYS A 121 3.35 3.61 -5.17
N ARG A 122 2.63 4.75 -5.22
CA ARG A 122 3.03 5.97 -5.93
C ARG A 122 2.66 7.26 -5.18
N THR A 123 1.96 7.12 -4.05
CA THR A 123 1.58 8.26 -3.19
C THR A 123 2.31 8.20 -1.86
N PRO A 124 2.47 9.34 -1.17
CA PRO A 124 3.11 9.37 0.16
C PRO A 124 2.47 8.42 1.16
N GLN A 125 1.13 8.32 1.15
CA GLN A 125 0.39 7.45 2.07
C GLN A 125 0.68 5.96 1.81
N GLN A 126 0.74 5.58 0.53
CA GLN A 126 1.09 4.22 0.14
C GLN A 126 2.55 3.88 0.47
N ALA A 127 3.49 4.83 0.25
CA ALA A 127 4.90 4.67 0.65
C ALA A 127 5.04 4.43 2.15
N ILE A 128 4.30 5.17 2.98
CA ILE A 128 4.27 4.97 4.44
C ILE A 128 3.72 3.59 4.79
N ALA A 129 2.65 3.15 4.13
CA ALA A 129 2.07 1.83 4.37
C ALA A 129 3.07 0.71 4.04
N LEU A 130 3.77 0.81 2.90
CA LEU A 130 4.84 -0.10 2.51
C LEU A 130 5.97 -0.12 3.54
N LEU A 131 6.48 1.05 3.94
CA LEU A 131 7.56 1.13 4.93
C LEU A 131 7.15 0.54 6.29
N ARG A 132 5.92 0.72 6.72
CA ARG A 132 5.41 0.08 7.94
C ARG A 132 5.53 -1.43 7.86
N VAL A 133 5.09 -2.04 6.75
CA VAL A 133 5.21 -3.49 6.53
C VAL A 133 6.67 -3.94 6.54
N LEU A 134 7.57 -3.23 5.84
CA LEU A 134 8.99 -3.55 5.82
C LEU A 134 9.62 -3.43 7.21
N ASN A 135 9.28 -2.36 7.96
CA ASN A 135 9.79 -2.13 9.31
C ASN A 135 9.32 -3.18 10.31
N MET A 136 8.05 -3.57 10.25
CA MET A 136 7.47 -4.62 11.10
C MET A 136 8.15 -5.96 10.82
N ALA A 137 8.43 -6.28 9.55
CA ALA A 137 9.23 -7.44 9.16
C ALA A 137 10.73 -7.29 9.44
N LYS A 138 11.18 -6.16 10.03
CA LYS A 138 12.59 -5.83 10.31
C LYS A 138 13.48 -5.91 9.07
N VAL A 139 12.92 -5.52 7.93
CA VAL A 139 13.64 -5.51 6.66
C VAL A 139 14.51 -4.26 6.59
N ARG A 140 15.79 -4.46 6.21
CA ARG A 140 16.81 -3.43 6.01
C ARG A 140 17.71 -3.86 4.86
N HIS A 141 18.45 -2.89 4.31
CA HIS A 141 19.45 -3.15 3.27
C HIS A 141 18.85 -3.73 1.99
N LEU A 142 17.76 -3.09 1.50
CA LEU A 142 17.17 -3.39 0.21
C LEU A 142 17.79 -2.50 -0.87
N SER A 143 17.81 -2.99 -2.10
CA SER A 143 17.84 -2.10 -3.27
C SER A 143 16.40 -1.91 -3.77
N ALA A 144 16.05 -0.66 -4.13
CA ALA A 144 14.74 -0.36 -4.68
C ALA A 144 14.82 -0.04 -6.17
N VAL A 145 13.86 -0.54 -6.95
CA VAL A 145 13.60 -0.13 -8.32
C VAL A 145 12.28 0.64 -8.33
N ILE A 146 12.31 1.89 -8.78
CA ILE A 146 11.16 2.79 -8.72
C ILE A 146 10.85 3.33 -10.11
N GLY A 147 9.60 3.14 -10.56
CA GLY A 147 9.10 3.69 -11.82
C GLY A 147 7.83 4.51 -11.62
N LEU A 148 7.97 5.84 -11.52
CA LEU A 148 6.86 6.77 -11.43
C LEU A 148 6.46 7.25 -12.83
N ALA A 149 5.15 7.25 -13.09
CA ALA A 149 4.58 7.71 -14.36
C ALA A 149 4.33 9.23 -14.39
N GLU A 150 4.38 9.91 -13.25
CA GLU A 150 4.07 11.33 -13.09
C GLU A 150 5.09 11.99 -12.16
N GLU A 151 5.40 13.25 -12.45
CA GLU A 151 6.30 14.05 -11.62
C GLU A 151 5.57 14.69 -10.42
N GLU A 152 4.27 14.91 -10.57
CA GLU A 152 3.44 15.50 -9.51
C GLU A 152 3.41 14.60 -8.28
N GLY A 153 3.70 15.18 -7.13
CA GLY A 153 3.76 14.44 -5.85
C GLY A 153 5.02 13.58 -5.65
N ALA A 154 5.93 13.48 -6.62
CA ALA A 154 7.12 12.64 -6.52
C ALA A 154 8.03 13.02 -5.34
N GLU A 155 8.24 14.32 -5.09
CA GLU A 155 9.02 14.80 -3.95
C GLU A 155 8.42 14.31 -2.61
N ALA A 156 7.10 14.45 -2.46
CA ALA A 156 6.41 13.99 -1.27
C ALA A 156 6.43 12.45 -1.13
N PHE A 157 6.39 11.74 -2.25
CA PHE A 157 6.54 10.29 -2.28
C PHE A 157 7.94 9.85 -1.83
N PHE A 158 9.00 10.44 -2.37
CA PHE A 158 10.38 10.11 -1.99
C PHE A 158 10.66 10.47 -0.53
N SER A 159 10.23 11.65 -0.08
CA SER A 159 10.33 12.05 1.33
C SER A 159 9.60 11.06 2.26
N ALA A 160 8.40 10.61 1.88
CA ALA A 160 7.65 9.63 2.66
C ALA A 160 8.32 8.24 2.63
N LEU A 161 8.90 7.85 1.50
CA LEU A 161 9.61 6.58 1.33
C LEU A 161 10.94 6.56 2.12
N GLU A 162 11.58 7.70 2.33
CA GLU A 162 12.77 7.83 3.16
C GLU A 162 12.44 7.81 4.65
N SER A 163 11.50 8.66 5.08
CA SER A 163 11.24 8.97 6.50
C SER A 163 10.12 8.15 7.14
N GLY A 164 9.24 7.55 6.34
CA GLY A 164 8.01 6.93 6.84
C GLY A 164 6.97 7.91 7.36
N LEU A 165 7.12 9.21 7.08
CA LEU A 165 6.25 10.28 7.55
C LEU A 165 5.79 11.16 6.39
N THR A 166 4.57 11.71 6.47
CA THR A 166 4.15 12.79 5.58
C THR A 166 4.72 14.13 6.07
N ALA A 167 4.84 15.11 5.18
CA ALA A 167 5.25 16.46 5.53
C ALA A 167 4.35 17.12 6.62
N GLU A 168 3.08 16.73 6.68
CA GLU A 168 2.13 17.18 7.70
C GLU A 168 2.39 16.53 9.07
N THR A 169 2.73 15.23 9.07
CA THR A 169 3.07 14.50 10.29
C THR A 169 4.42 14.91 10.85
N GLN A 170 5.39 15.24 9.99
CA GLN A 170 6.69 15.78 10.40
C GLN A 170 6.57 17.12 11.14
N LYS A 171 5.55 17.94 10.82
CA LYS A 171 5.29 19.20 11.50
C LYS A 171 4.59 19.05 12.86
N LYS A 172 3.81 18.00 13.06
CA LYS A 172 2.99 17.79 14.26
C LYS A 172 3.66 16.94 15.34
N ASP A 173 4.54 16.04 14.98
CA ASP A 173 5.07 15.04 15.92
C ASP A 173 6.59 14.95 15.81
N ARG A 174 7.29 15.69 16.67
CA ARG A 174 8.72 15.49 16.92
C ARG A 174 9.00 14.29 17.83
N THR A 175 7.98 13.62 18.28
CA THR A 175 8.08 12.35 19.01
C THR A 175 8.09 11.22 17.97
N THR A 176 9.23 11.01 17.34
CA THR A 176 9.53 9.82 16.57
C THR A 176 9.21 8.59 17.39
N MET A 177 8.32 7.75 16.91
CA MET A 177 8.24 6.39 17.45
C MET A 177 9.64 5.76 17.32
N PRO A 178 10.24 5.28 18.42
CA PRO A 178 11.56 4.66 18.37
C PRO A 178 11.54 3.53 17.34
N GLY A 179 12.39 3.61 16.31
CA GLY A 179 12.57 2.56 15.31
C GLY A 179 11.97 2.82 13.92
N MET A 180 11.35 3.97 13.64
CA MET A 180 10.78 4.29 12.32
C MET A 180 11.68 5.14 11.40
N SER A 181 12.88 5.52 11.81
CA SER A 181 13.67 6.55 11.12
C SER A 181 14.89 6.03 10.34
N GLU A 182 15.01 4.75 10.07
CA GLU A 182 16.10 4.27 9.24
C GLU A 182 15.58 3.95 7.84
N ASN A 183 16.10 4.68 6.85
CA ASN A 183 15.95 4.38 5.44
C ASN A 183 16.32 2.90 5.19
N PRO A 184 15.39 2.04 4.71
CA PRO A 184 15.69 0.63 4.51
C PRO A 184 16.46 0.35 3.21
N PHE A 185 16.75 1.38 2.40
CA PHE A 185 17.31 1.24 1.07
C PHE A 185 18.78 1.64 1.03
N ASP A 186 19.64 0.71 0.57
CA ASP A 186 21.05 0.99 0.32
C ASP A 186 21.23 1.75 -1.01
N LYS A 187 20.41 1.45 -2.02
CA LYS A 187 20.45 2.08 -3.33
C LYS A 187 19.09 2.06 -4.01
N VAL A 188 18.83 3.10 -4.82
CA VAL A 188 17.59 3.26 -5.59
C VAL A 188 17.91 3.35 -7.08
N PHE A 189 17.21 2.56 -7.88
CA PHE A 189 17.30 2.58 -9.34
C PHE A 189 15.98 3.11 -9.89
N LEU A 190 16.04 4.22 -10.64
CA LEU A 190 14.87 4.75 -11.32
C LEU A 190 14.77 4.17 -12.71
N VAL A 191 13.55 3.87 -13.13
CA VAL A 191 13.24 3.39 -14.48
C VAL A 191 12.09 4.17 -15.07
N PRO A 192 12.15 4.54 -16.37
CA PRO A 192 11.02 5.13 -17.05
C PRO A 192 9.95 4.06 -17.29
N PRO A 193 8.71 4.22 -16.79
CA PRO A 193 7.59 3.41 -17.27
C PRO A 193 7.40 3.59 -18.79
N ALA A 194 6.84 2.58 -19.46
CA ALA A 194 6.61 2.63 -20.89
C ALA A 194 5.78 3.88 -21.28
N GLY A 195 6.26 4.61 -22.28
CA GLY A 195 5.61 5.84 -22.76
C GLY A 195 5.92 7.11 -21.96
N THR A 196 6.83 7.05 -20.99
CA THR A 196 7.25 8.21 -20.19
C THR A 196 8.30 9.04 -20.95
N ASP A 197 8.22 10.37 -20.82
CA ASP A 197 9.20 11.29 -21.36
C ASP A 197 10.55 11.18 -20.60
N ALA A 198 11.65 11.10 -21.36
CA ALA A 198 13.01 11.02 -20.81
C ALA A 198 13.36 12.23 -19.92
N ALA A 199 12.95 13.44 -20.33
CA ALA A 199 13.19 14.65 -19.55
C ALA A 199 12.47 14.63 -18.19
N MET A 200 11.27 14.03 -18.11
CA MET A 200 10.57 13.83 -16.84
C MET A 200 11.33 12.85 -15.95
N THR A 201 11.87 11.78 -16.52
CA THR A 201 12.61 10.78 -15.74
C THR A 201 13.90 11.37 -15.15
N GLU A 202 14.60 12.27 -15.88
CA GLU A 202 15.75 12.99 -15.36
C GLU A 202 15.37 13.90 -14.18
N ARG A 203 14.25 14.63 -14.26
CA ARG A 203 13.77 15.45 -13.15
C ARG A 203 13.36 14.61 -11.93
N LEU A 204 12.80 13.42 -12.16
CA LEU A 204 12.52 12.46 -11.08
C LEU A 204 13.81 11.95 -10.44
N LEU A 205 14.86 11.72 -11.23
CA LEU A 205 16.17 11.32 -10.72
C LEU A 205 16.79 12.39 -9.82
N GLU A 206 16.71 13.66 -10.23
CA GLU A 206 17.21 14.79 -9.41
C GLU A 206 16.50 14.83 -8.06
N LYS A 207 15.17 14.69 -8.05
CA LYS A 207 14.37 14.61 -6.80
C LYS A 207 14.76 13.40 -5.96
N ALA A 208 14.89 12.22 -6.56
CA ALA A 208 15.26 11.01 -5.84
C ALA A 208 16.66 11.10 -5.21
N ARG A 209 17.63 11.74 -5.88
CA ARG A 209 18.99 11.94 -5.38
C ARG A 209 19.08 12.82 -4.14
N TYR A 210 18.06 13.63 -3.89
CA TYR A 210 17.97 14.40 -2.66
C TYR A 210 17.73 13.51 -1.42
N HIS A 211 17.09 12.37 -1.64
CA HIS A 211 16.69 11.44 -0.57
C HIS A 211 17.53 10.17 -0.53
N PHE A 212 18.08 9.73 -1.67
CA PHE A 212 18.70 8.42 -1.83
C PHE A 212 19.97 8.47 -2.68
N ASP A 213 20.85 7.47 -2.52
CA ASP A 213 21.80 7.13 -3.57
C ASP A 213 21.04 6.54 -4.76
N ALA A 214 20.76 7.38 -5.78
CA ALA A 214 19.88 7.03 -6.88
C ALA A 214 20.59 7.09 -8.23
N GLU A 215 20.31 6.10 -9.08
CA GLU A 215 20.77 5.96 -10.45
C GLU A 215 19.61 5.75 -11.42
N LEU A 216 19.75 6.23 -12.67
CA LEU A 216 18.81 5.99 -13.74
C LEU A 216 19.23 4.77 -14.56
N CYS A 217 18.28 3.88 -14.84
CA CYS A 217 18.47 2.72 -15.71
C CYS A 217 17.61 2.85 -16.96
N GLY A 218 18.09 2.28 -18.07
CA GLY A 218 17.40 2.32 -19.36
C GLY A 218 16.21 1.37 -19.45
N SER A 219 16.17 0.34 -18.60
CA SER A 219 15.07 -0.65 -18.57
C SER A 219 14.85 -1.23 -17.19
N LEU A 220 13.64 -1.77 -16.96
CA LEU A 220 13.30 -2.46 -15.72
C LEU A 220 14.16 -3.70 -15.51
N ALA A 221 14.44 -4.46 -16.56
CA ALA A 221 15.28 -5.67 -16.47
C ALA A 221 16.70 -5.32 -16.00
N GLU A 222 17.33 -4.29 -16.58
CA GLU A 222 18.63 -3.79 -16.16
C GLU A 222 18.63 -3.33 -14.70
N ALA A 223 17.66 -2.52 -14.32
CA ALA A 223 17.54 -2.03 -12.94
C ALA A 223 17.39 -3.15 -11.92
N MET A 224 16.60 -4.17 -12.24
CA MET A 224 16.42 -5.33 -11.37
C MET A 224 17.69 -6.18 -11.24
N GLU A 225 18.49 -6.29 -12.29
CA GLU A 225 19.79 -6.96 -12.25
C GLU A 225 20.80 -6.20 -11.38
N LEU A 226 20.92 -4.89 -11.60
CA LEU A 226 21.77 -4.02 -10.80
C LEU A 226 21.34 -4.00 -9.33
N ALA A 227 20.04 -3.90 -9.07
CA ALA A 227 19.50 -3.91 -7.71
C ALA A 227 19.81 -5.23 -6.99
N ARG A 228 19.71 -6.37 -7.66
CA ARG A 228 20.11 -7.68 -7.11
C ARG A 228 21.60 -7.81 -6.86
N ALA A 229 22.43 -7.24 -7.73
CA ALA A 229 23.88 -7.24 -7.56
C ALA A 229 24.31 -6.36 -6.38
N ASN A 230 23.61 -5.25 -6.13
CA ASN A 230 23.92 -4.31 -5.05
C ASN A 230 23.37 -4.73 -3.69
N SER A 231 22.27 -5.50 -3.62
CA SER A 231 21.70 -5.95 -2.36
C SER A 231 21.64 -7.47 -2.27
N ARG A 232 22.34 -8.01 -1.28
CA ARG A 232 22.24 -9.44 -0.92
C ARG A 232 20.98 -9.76 -0.11
N ARG A 233 20.29 -8.76 0.42
CA ARG A 233 19.13 -8.93 1.30
C ARG A 233 17.82 -8.95 0.55
N GLY A 234 17.70 -8.12 -0.50
CA GLY A 234 16.51 -8.17 -1.30
C GLY A 234 16.29 -6.97 -2.23
N LEU A 235 15.22 -7.08 -2.97
CA LEU A 235 14.77 -6.16 -3.99
C LEU A 235 13.34 -5.71 -3.68
N LEU A 236 13.12 -4.39 -3.73
CA LEU A 236 11.80 -3.79 -3.84
C LEU A 236 11.60 -3.29 -5.28
N VAL A 237 10.44 -3.54 -5.88
CA VAL A 237 10.01 -2.86 -7.12
C VAL A 237 8.71 -2.14 -6.85
N CYS A 238 8.67 -0.83 -7.11
CA CYS A 238 7.48 -0.03 -6.87
C CYS A 238 7.39 1.22 -7.78
N GLY A 239 6.38 2.07 -7.55
CA GLY A 239 6.19 3.36 -8.22
C GLY A 239 4.99 3.40 -9.16
N SER A 240 4.58 2.28 -9.72
CA SER A 240 3.36 2.16 -10.52
C SER A 240 2.92 0.71 -10.65
N GLU A 241 1.64 0.50 -10.95
CA GLU A 241 1.11 -0.84 -11.21
C GLU A 241 1.76 -1.48 -12.46
N ALA A 242 2.00 -0.68 -13.49
CA ALA A 242 2.64 -1.15 -14.72
C ALA A 242 4.03 -1.74 -14.46
N ILE A 243 4.85 -1.04 -13.67
CA ILE A 243 6.19 -1.49 -13.27
C ILE A 243 6.12 -2.76 -12.40
N ALA A 244 5.20 -2.82 -11.44
CA ALA A 244 5.05 -4.00 -10.60
C ALA A 244 4.63 -5.24 -11.39
N LEU A 245 3.69 -5.10 -12.34
CA LEU A 245 3.25 -6.19 -13.22
C LEU A 245 4.32 -6.62 -14.23
N GLU A 246 5.10 -5.67 -14.77
CA GLU A 246 6.21 -5.98 -15.67
C GLU A 246 7.32 -6.73 -14.92
N ALA A 247 7.64 -6.29 -13.69
CA ALA A 247 8.61 -6.97 -12.83
C ALA A 247 8.20 -8.42 -12.52
N GLU A 248 6.91 -8.64 -12.24
CA GLU A 248 6.38 -9.98 -12.01
C GLU A 248 6.62 -10.90 -13.22
N LYS A 249 6.28 -10.44 -14.42
CA LYS A 249 6.51 -11.21 -15.67
C LYS A 249 7.99 -11.52 -15.89
N LEU A 250 8.89 -10.56 -15.59
CA LEU A 250 10.33 -10.77 -15.69
C LEU A 250 10.85 -11.78 -14.66
N LEU A 251 10.17 -11.94 -13.54
CA LEU A 251 10.51 -12.91 -12.49
C LEU A 251 9.98 -14.32 -12.79
N GLU A 252 8.80 -14.43 -13.40
CA GLU A 252 8.18 -15.71 -13.78
C GLU A 252 8.89 -16.39 -14.98
N ASN A 253 9.51 -15.61 -15.86
CA ASN A 253 10.22 -16.09 -17.05
C ASN A 253 11.68 -16.52 -16.77
N ARG A 254 12.10 -16.61 -15.54
CA ARG A 254 13.43 -17.07 -15.09
C ARG A 254 13.36 -18.39 -14.34
#